data_3c2daece6ca8e7c52a2f8d95b416592f
#
_entry.id   3c2daece6ca8e7c52a2f8d95b416592f
#
_cell.length_a   1.000
_cell.length_b   1.000
_cell.length_c   1.000
_cell.angle_alpha   90.00
_cell.angle_beta   90.00
_cell.angle_gamma   90.00
#
_symmetry.space_group_name_H-M   'P 1'
#
loop_
_entity.id
_entity.type
_entity.pdbx_description
1 polymer ?
#
loop_
_entity_poly.entity_id
_entity_poly.type
_entity_poly.pdbx_seq_one_letter_code
_entity_poly.pdbx_strand_id
1 'polypeptide(L)'
;NKNIHTSIETCKLLNLENLSNEIIRRGIKNITLNNSLFGRWSIVNNNPKVIFDSAHNEAGFISISNELSKISYNKIYILLSFVKGKEIKNFIRHLPKNSNFYFTTLNIERSMGVKEIKLNLGEIINFDEDPQRAYGKIKTEASKDDLILVTGTNYIAKEIFNEN
;
A
#
# COMPACT_ATOMS: atom_id res chain seq x y z
N ASN A 1 1.99 -17.96 7.90
CA ASN A 1 1.94 -17.10 6.71
C ASN A 1 1.90 -17.99 5.46
N LYS A 2 0.74 -18.04 4.78
CA LYS A 2 0.48 -18.94 3.64
C LYS A 2 1.53 -18.80 2.52
N ASN A 3 1.91 -17.57 2.18
CA ASN A 3 2.86 -17.32 1.09
C ASN A 3 4.26 -17.88 1.39
N ILE A 4 4.73 -17.75 2.63
CA ILE A 4 6.02 -18.31 3.05
C ILE A 4 5.97 -19.85 2.95
N HIS A 5 4.89 -20.46 3.43
CA HIS A 5 4.71 -21.91 3.33
C HIS A 5 4.73 -22.38 1.88
N THR A 6 3.95 -21.74 1.00
CA THR A 6 3.95 -22.05 -0.44
C THR A 6 5.33 -21.91 -1.05
N SER A 7 6.07 -20.83 -0.72
CA SER A 7 7.44 -20.64 -1.23
C SER A 7 8.39 -21.76 -0.79
N ILE A 8 8.30 -22.18 0.48
CA ILE A 8 9.12 -23.29 1.00
C ILE A 8 8.82 -24.59 0.27
N GLU A 9 7.53 -24.94 0.12
CA GLU A 9 7.14 -26.17 -0.58
C GLU A 9 7.52 -26.11 -2.05
N THR A 10 7.40 -24.98 -2.73
CA THR A 10 7.87 -24.81 -4.11
C THR A 10 9.38 -25.04 -4.20
N CYS A 11 10.18 -24.47 -3.30
CA CYS A 11 11.63 -24.68 -3.29
C CYS A 11 11.98 -26.15 -3.10
N LYS A 12 11.27 -26.87 -2.23
CA LYS A 12 11.49 -28.32 -2.03
C LYS A 12 11.15 -29.14 -3.29
N LEU A 13 10.02 -28.80 -3.95
CA LEU A 13 9.60 -29.49 -5.17
C LEU A 13 10.56 -29.28 -6.35
N LEU A 14 11.25 -28.15 -6.41
CA LEU A 14 12.25 -27.88 -7.46
C LEU A 14 13.48 -28.78 -7.36
N ASN A 15 13.71 -29.44 -6.21
CA ASN A 15 14.76 -30.42 -5.96
C ASN A 15 16.14 -30.00 -6.49
N LEU A 16 16.52 -28.73 -6.26
CA LEU A 16 17.80 -28.18 -6.69
C LEU A 16 18.92 -28.71 -5.79
N GLU A 17 19.97 -29.24 -6.37
CA GLU A 17 21.09 -29.94 -5.67
C GLU A 17 21.71 -29.14 -4.52
N ASN A 18 21.72 -27.80 -4.60
CA ASN A 18 22.36 -26.94 -3.60
C ASN A 18 21.34 -26.15 -2.73
N LEU A 19 20.06 -26.52 -2.75
CA LEU A 19 19.03 -25.78 -2.04
C LEU A 19 18.67 -26.45 -0.69
N SER A 20 19.53 -26.27 0.30
CA SER A 20 19.27 -26.77 1.65
C SER A 20 18.18 -25.98 2.37
N ASN A 21 17.52 -26.59 3.37
CA ASN A 21 16.55 -25.93 4.25
C ASN A 21 17.12 -24.67 4.93
N GLU A 22 18.41 -24.64 5.22
CA GLU A 22 19.09 -23.49 5.79
C GLU A 22 19.19 -22.33 4.79
N ILE A 23 19.51 -22.61 3.53
CA ILE A 23 19.55 -21.61 2.45
C ILE A 23 18.16 -21.04 2.22
N ILE A 24 17.11 -21.86 2.18
CA ILE A 24 15.72 -21.41 2.04
C ILE A 24 15.35 -20.48 3.21
N ARG A 25 15.63 -20.87 4.44
CA ARG A 25 15.34 -20.07 5.64
C ARG A 25 16.08 -18.73 5.62
N ARG A 26 17.37 -18.74 5.24
CA ARG A 26 18.17 -17.52 5.11
C ARG A 26 17.65 -16.61 4.00
N GLY A 27 17.26 -17.16 2.85
CA GLY A 27 16.63 -16.42 1.75
C GLY A 27 15.34 -15.72 2.18
N ILE A 28 14.47 -16.43 2.90
CA ILE A 28 13.21 -15.87 3.42
C ILE A 28 13.47 -14.79 4.47
N LYS A 29 14.41 -15.01 5.40
CA LYS A 29 14.78 -14.05 6.44
C LYS A 29 15.31 -12.73 5.85
N ASN A 30 16.05 -12.83 4.76
CA ASN A 30 16.72 -11.70 4.11
C ASN A 30 15.98 -11.21 2.85
N ILE A 31 14.69 -11.52 2.70
CA ILE A 31 13.95 -11.22 1.47
C ILE A 31 13.96 -9.72 1.14
N THR A 32 13.89 -8.85 2.13
CA THR A 32 13.95 -7.39 1.96
C THR A 32 15.34 -6.88 1.61
N LEU A 33 16.40 -7.60 2.01
CA LEU A 33 17.78 -7.27 1.67
C LEU A 33 18.17 -7.81 0.28
N ASN A 34 17.62 -8.98 -0.08
CA ASN A 34 17.93 -9.65 -1.34
C ASN A 34 17.13 -9.10 -2.53
N ASN A 35 16.01 -8.44 -2.27
CA ASN A 35 15.13 -7.88 -3.29
C ASN A 35 14.65 -6.50 -2.84
N SER A 36 14.67 -5.54 -3.73
CA SER A 36 14.04 -4.23 -3.54
C SER A 36 12.52 -4.36 -3.59
N LEU A 37 11.94 -5.08 -2.61
CA LEU A 37 10.49 -5.25 -2.51
C LEU A 37 9.83 -3.97 -2.04
N PHE A 38 9.66 -3.03 -2.98
CA PHE A 38 8.89 -1.83 -2.73
C PHE A 38 7.38 -2.11 -2.80
N GLY A 39 6.62 -1.48 -1.90
CA GLY A 39 5.16 -1.68 -1.83
C GLY A 39 4.70 -2.84 -0.95
N ARG A 40 5.51 -3.26 0.01
CA ARG A 40 5.14 -4.17 1.08
C ARG A 40 5.51 -3.55 2.42
N TRP A 41 4.62 -2.68 2.93
CA TRP A 41 4.85 -1.88 4.14
C TRP A 41 6.18 -1.11 4.09
N SER A 42 6.45 -0.50 2.94
CA SER A 42 7.71 0.20 2.68
C SER A 42 7.70 1.57 3.34
N ILE A 43 8.65 1.81 4.24
CA ILE A 43 8.84 3.13 4.86
C ILE A 43 9.61 4.01 3.87
N VAL A 44 8.96 5.04 3.35
CA VAL A 44 9.51 5.98 2.36
C VAL A 44 10.15 7.19 3.05
N ASN A 45 9.57 7.62 4.16
CA ASN A 45 10.07 8.74 4.96
C ASN A 45 9.74 8.51 6.44
N ASN A 46 10.52 9.11 7.34
CA ASN A 46 10.33 8.95 8.77
C ASN A 46 9.69 10.17 9.47
N ASN A 47 9.73 11.37 8.89
CA ASN A 47 9.20 12.60 9.51
C ASN A 47 8.56 13.53 8.46
N PRO A 48 7.22 13.56 8.32
CA PRO A 48 6.28 12.60 8.87
C PRO A 48 6.56 11.18 8.36
N LYS A 49 6.10 10.18 9.08
CA LYS A 49 6.25 8.79 8.62
C LYS A 49 5.39 8.58 7.40
N VAL A 50 6.00 8.18 6.29
CA VAL A 50 5.33 7.84 5.04
C VAL A 50 5.50 6.35 4.78
N ILE A 51 4.39 5.64 4.64
CA ILE A 51 4.36 4.22 4.32
C ILE A 51 3.67 4.03 2.98
N PHE A 52 4.28 3.23 2.12
CA PHE A 52 3.65 2.73 0.91
C PHE A 52 3.37 1.24 1.01
N ASP A 53 2.13 0.84 0.73
CA ASP A 53 1.74 -0.56 0.58
C ASP A 53 0.85 -0.74 -0.65
N SER A 54 1.19 -1.67 -1.52
CA SER A 54 0.49 -1.93 -2.78
C SER A 54 -0.76 -2.81 -2.62
N ALA A 55 -1.38 -2.83 -1.45
CA ALA A 55 -2.64 -3.54 -1.22
C ALA A 55 -3.72 -3.07 -2.20
N HIS A 56 -4.38 -4.03 -2.84
CA HIS A 56 -5.39 -3.79 -3.87
C HIS A 56 -6.56 -4.77 -3.80
N ASN A 57 -6.69 -5.44 -2.67
CA ASN A 57 -7.78 -6.38 -2.35
C ASN A 57 -8.05 -6.36 -0.84
N GLU A 58 -9.17 -6.93 -0.43
CA GLU A 58 -9.63 -6.89 0.96
C GLU A 58 -8.61 -7.48 1.94
N ALA A 59 -7.99 -8.62 1.61
CA ALA A 59 -6.99 -9.25 2.47
C ALA A 59 -5.76 -8.35 2.70
N GLY A 60 -5.34 -7.58 1.69
CA GLY A 60 -4.29 -6.58 1.80
C GLY A 60 -4.68 -5.45 2.76
N PHE A 61 -5.91 -4.93 2.67
CA PHE A 61 -6.40 -3.87 3.56
C PHE A 61 -6.56 -4.35 5.01
N ILE A 62 -6.96 -5.61 5.23
CA ILE A 62 -6.95 -6.23 6.56
C ILE A 62 -5.51 -6.30 7.11
N SER A 63 -4.53 -6.68 6.26
CA SER A 63 -3.12 -6.69 6.67
C SER A 63 -2.61 -5.29 7.04
N ILE A 64 -2.92 -4.26 6.24
CA ILE A 64 -2.62 -2.85 6.55
C ILE A 64 -3.21 -2.46 7.90
N SER A 65 -4.49 -2.76 8.14
CA SER A 65 -5.17 -2.45 9.41
C SER A 65 -4.43 -3.05 10.61
N ASN A 66 -4.00 -4.31 10.50
CA ASN A 66 -3.23 -4.99 11.53
C ASN A 66 -1.85 -4.36 11.77
N GLU A 67 -1.19 -3.86 10.74
CA GLU A 67 0.10 -3.15 10.90
C GLU A 67 -0.11 -1.75 11.49
N LEU A 68 -1.15 -1.01 11.06
CA LEU A 68 -1.50 0.30 11.61
C LEU A 68 -1.77 0.24 13.11
N SER A 69 -2.40 -0.83 13.61
CA SER A 69 -2.70 -0.99 15.04
C SER A 69 -1.47 -1.15 15.94
N LYS A 70 -0.28 -1.40 15.36
CA LYS A 70 0.98 -1.60 16.08
C LYS A 70 1.83 -0.33 16.19
N ILE A 71 1.42 0.76 15.53
CA ILE A 71 2.19 2.02 15.49
C ILE A 71 1.38 3.17 16.05
N SER A 72 2.06 4.10 16.71
CA SER A 72 1.45 5.32 17.24
C SER A 72 1.63 6.47 16.26
N TYR A 73 0.60 7.29 16.10
CA TYR A 73 0.58 8.53 15.31
C TYR A 73 -0.50 9.46 15.87
N ASN A 74 -0.37 10.75 15.62
CA ASN A 74 -1.38 11.73 16.04
C ASN A 74 -2.58 11.73 15.08
N LYS A 75 -2.31 11.91 13.79
CA LYS A 75 -3.29 11.84 12.71
C LYS A 75 -2.81 10.89 11.64
N ILE A 76 -3.74 10.34 10.88
CA ILE A 76 -3.42 9.53 9.71
C ILE A 76 -4.06 10.16 8.46
N TYR A 77 -3.24 10.31 7.43
CA TYR A 77 -3.64 10.71 6.08
C TYR A 77 -3.48 9.50 5.17
N ILE A 78 -4.49 9.19 4.39
CA ILE A 78 -4.47 8.01 3.52
C ILE A 78 -4.74 8.45 2.08
N LEU A 79 -3.72 8.36 1.23
CA LEU A 79 -3.84 8.59 -0.20
C LEU A 79 -4.17 7.29 -0.90
N LEU A 80 -5.29 7.28 -1.59
CA LEU A 80 -5.89 6.12 -2.23
C LEU A 80 -6.01 6.32 -3.74
N SER A 81 -5.60 5.30 -4.48
CA SER A 81 -5.89 5.18 -5.90
C SER A 81 -6.27 3.73 -6.24
N PHE A 82 -7.21 3.56 -7.15
CA PHE A 82 -7.74 2.25 -7.51
C PHE A 82 -7.83 2.08 -9.04
N VAL A 83 -7.86 0.82 -9.45
CA VAL A 83 -8.24 0.46 -10.81
C VAL A 83 -9.74 0.17 -10.90
N LYS A 84 -10.33 0.39 -12.09
CA LYS A 84 -11.76 0.14 -12.38
C LYS A 84 -12.19 -1.27 -11.98
N GLY A 85 -13.49 -1.43 -11.68
CA GLY A 85 -14.10 -2.72 -11.36
C GLY A 85 -13.82 -3.22 -9.94
N LYS A 86 -13.42 -2.34 -9.02
CA LYS A 86 -13.22 -2.68 -7.61
C LYS A 86 -14.35 -2.13 -6.75
N GLU A 87 -14.86 -2.93 -5.84
CA GLU A 87 -15.79 -2.49 -4.77
C GLU A 87 -14.98 -1.93 -3.59
N ILE A 88 -14.48 -0.70 -3.76
CA ILE A 88 -13.51 -0.09 -2.83
C ILE A 88 -14.07 0.13 -1.44
N LYS A 89 -15.39 0.24 -1.27
CA LYS A 89 -16.07 0.31 0.02
C LYS A 89 -15.69 -0.88 0.92
N ASN A 90 -15.56 -2.07 0.34
CA ASN A 90 -15.17 -3.29 1.07
C ASN A 90 -13.72 -3.24 1.56
N PHE A 91 -12.87 -2.44 0.96
CA PHE A 91 -11.47 -2.27 1.35
C PHE A 91 -11.34 -1.19 2.42
N ILE A 92 -11.92 -0.02 2.16
CA ILE A 92 -11.78 1.17 3.02
C ILE A 92 -12.39 0.94 4.42
N ARG A 93 -13.43 0.10 4.53
CA ARG A 93 -14.05 -0.22 5.84
C ARG A 93 -13.09 -0.83 6.87
N HIS A 94 -11.95 -1.38 6.42
CA HIS A 94 -10.93 -1.94 7.31
C HIS A 94 -9.93 -0.90 7.81
N LEU A 95 -9.92 0.29 7.21
CA LEU A 95 -9.03 1.38 7.63
C LEU A 95 -9.60 2.12 8.84
N PRO A 96 -8.74 2.81 9.63
CA PRO A 96 -9.20 3.57 10.80
C PRO A 96 -10.25 4.61 10.41
N LYS A 97 -11.37 4.67 11.15
CA LYS A 97 -12.49 5.57 10.83
C LYS A 97 -12.14 7.05 10.90
N ASN A 98 -11.17 7.41 11.74
CA ASN A 98 -10.71 8.80 11.92
C ASN A 98 -9.62 9.20 10.92
N SER A 99 -9.48 8.47 9.80
CA SER A 99 -8.50 8.79 8.77
C SER A 99 -8.94 9.97 7.92
N ASN A 100 -7.97 10.80 7.53
CA ASN A 100 -8.15 11.82 6.50
C ASN A 100 -7.93 11.16 5.14
N PHE A 101 -9.01 10.81 4.45
CA PHE A 101 -8.94 10.14 3.15
C PHE A 101 -8.76 11.14 2.01
N TYR A 102 -7.80 10.86 1.16
CA TYR A 102 -7.52 11.54 -0.11
C TYR A 102 -7.59 10.53 -1.24
N PHE A 103 -8.18 10.94 -2.34
CA PHE A 103 -8.33 10.11 -3.53
C PHE A 103 -7.68 10.77 -4.73
N THR A 104 -7.08 9.95 -5.59
CA THR A 104 -6.48 10.41 -6.83
C THR A 104 -6.71 9.41 -7.96
N THR A 105 -6.60 9.89 -9.19
CA THR A 105 -6.51 9.03 -10.38
C THR A 105 -5.05 8.72 -10.71
N LEU A 106 -4.84 7.90 -11.73
CA LEU A 106 -3.53 7.56 -12.26
C LEU A 106 -3.53 7.78 -13.77
N ASN A 107 -2.38 8.05 -14.35
CA ASN A 107 -2.24 8.19 -15.80
C ASN A 107 -2.21 6.82 -16.51
N ILE A 108 -3.22 6.00 -16.26
CA ILE A 108 -3.43 4.71 -16.92
C ILE A 108 -4.89 4.54 -17.32
N GLU A 109 -5.17 3.89 -18.44
CA GLU A 109 -6.53 3.71 -18.98
C GLU A 109 -7.51 3.08 -17.99
N ARG A 110 -7.04 2.14 -17.17
CA ARG A 110 -7.85 1.43 -16.18
C ARG A 110 -7.93 2.12 -14.82
N SER A 111 -7.46 3.37 -14.70
CA SER A 111 -7.62 4.14 -13.47
C SER A 111 -9.10 4.37 -13.15
N MET A 112 -9.46 4.20 -11.87
CA MET A 112 -10.79 4.56 -11.38
C MET A 112 -10.92 6.07 -11.28
N GLY A 113 -11.89 6.63 -11.98
CA GLY A 113 -12.14 8.08 -11.99
C GLY A 113 -13.02 8.54 -10.81
N VAL A 114 -13.11 9.85 -10.62
CA VAL A 114 -13.89 10.48 -9.53
C VAL A 114 -15.35 10.04 -9.50
N LYS A 115 -15.99 9.89 -10.66
CA LYS A 115 -17.40 9.45 -10.76
C LYS A 115 -17.59 8.05 -10.18
N GLU A 116 -16.68 7.13 -10.49
CA GLU A 116 -16.74 5.75 -10.04
C GLU A 116 -16.41 5.63 -8.54
N ILE A 117 -15.45 6.44 -8.04
CA ILE A 117 -15.17 6.54 -6.60
C ILE A 117 -16.40 7.05 -5.84
N LYS A 118 -17.08 8.10 -6.34
CA LYS A 118 -18.31 8.63 -5.76
C LYS A 118 -19.45 7.61 -5.75
N LEU A 119 -19.58 6.79 -6.80
CA LEU A 119 -20.59 5.72 -6.84
C LEU A 119 -20.34 4.68 -5.75
N ASN A 120 -19.09 4.40 -5.42
CA ASN A 120 -18.73 3.44 -4.36
C ASN A 120 -18.91 3.99 -2.94
N LEU A 121 -18.56 5.25 -2.71
CA LEU A 121 -18.37 5.81 -1.38
C LEU A 121 -19.37 6.90 -1.01
N GLY A 122 -20.12 7.40 -1.99
CA GLY A 122 -20.94 8.60 -1.84
C GLY A 122 -20.10 9.86 -2.04
N GLU A 123 -20.34 10.88 -1.22
CA GLU A 123 -19.61 12.14 -1.30
C GLU A 123 -18.17 11.96 -0.80
N ILE A 124 -17.20 12.45 -1.60
CA ILE A 124 -15.78 12.46 -1.23
C ILE A 124 -15.31 13.92 -1.13
N ILE A 125 -14.58 14.25 -0.07
CA ILE A 125 -14.17 15.62 0.24
C ILE A 125 -12.84 15.95 -0.44
N ASN A 126 -11.85 15.03 -0.36
CA ASN A 126 -10.48 15.27 -0.84
C ASN A 126 -10.21 14.42 -2.07
N PHE A 127 -10.30 15.04 -3.24
CA PHE A 127 -9.96 14.42 -4.52
C PHE A 127 -9.09 15.37 -5.35
N ASP A 128 -8.07 14.82 -5.97
CA ASP A 128 -7.22 15.50 -6.95
C ASP A 128 -6.88 14.55 -8.08
N GLU A 129 -7.00 14.98 -9.33
CA GLU A 129 -6.67 14.15 -10.51
C GLU A 129 -5.17 13.90 -10.64
N ASP A 130 -4.35 14.78 -10.06
CA ASP A 130 -2.89 14.67 -10.08
C ASP A 130 -2.38 14.04 -8.78
N PRO A 131 -1.77 12.84 -8.84
CA PRO A 131 -1.23 12.14 -7.67
C PRO A 131 -0.13 12.92 -6.93
N GLN A 132 0.73 13.63 -7.66
CA GLN A 132 1.79 14.45 -7.07
C GLN A 132 1.20 15.62 -6.28
N ARG A 133 0.19 16.27 -6.83
CA ARG A 133 -0.50 17.38 -6.19
C ARG A 133 -1.29 16.91 -4.96
N ALA A 134 -2.00 15.77 -5.08
CA ALA A 134 -2.69 15.15 -3.93
C ALA A 134 -1.71 14.84 -2.80
N TYR A 135 -0.60 14.20 -3.11
CA TYR A 135 0.43 13.86 -2.15
C TYR A 135 1.11 15.11 -1.56
N GLY A 136 1.37 16.12 -2.38
CA GLY A 136 1.92 17.41 -1.96
C GLY A 136 1.03 18.11 -0.93
N LYS A 137 -0.30 18.14 -1.14
CA LYS A 137 -1.27 18.67 -0.18
C LYS A 137 -1.17 17.96 1.17
N ILE A 138 -1.16 16.62 1.16
CA ILE A 138 -1.03 15.83 2.39
C ILE A 138 0.26 16.16 3.13
N LYS A 139 1.38 16.25 2.41
CA LYS A 139 2.69 16.60 3.03
C LYS A 139 2.70 18.00 3.66
N THR A 140 1.93 18.93 3.13
CA THR A 140 1.82 20.28 3.68
C THR A 140 0.97 20.30 4.96
N GLU A 141 -0.05 19.43 5.04
CA GLU A 141 -0.96 19.35 6.18
C GLU A 141 -0.42 18.49 7.33
N ALA A 142 0.37 17.47 7.01
CA ALA A 142 0.88 16.51 7.98
C ALA A 142 2.02 17.09 8.83
N SER A 143 1.90 16.93 10.13
CA SER A 143 2.96 17.23 11.11
C SER A 143 3.92 16.06 11.24
N LYS A 144 5.10 16.28 11.85
CA LYS A 144 6.15 15.26 12.02
C LYS A 144 5.70 13.98 12.71
N ASP A 145 4.72 14.08 13.62
CA ASP A 145 4.18 12.97 14.41
C ASP A 145 2.94 12.32 13.78
N ASP A 146 2.58 12.73 12.55
CA ASP A 146 1.49 12.16 11.78
C ASP A 146 1.99 11.02 10.88
N LEU A 147 1.06 10.22 10.40
CA LEU A 147 1.29 9.13 9.47
C LEU A 147 0.66 9.42 8.12
N ILE A 148 1.40 9.20 7.06
CA ILE A 148 0.90 9.20 5.69
C ILE A 148 0.97 7.77 5.15
N LEU A 149 -0.17 7.21 4.76
CA LEU A 149 -0.26 5.93 4.08
C LEU A 149 -0.64 6.16 2.61
N VAL A 150 0.14 5.61 1.70
CA VAL A 150 -0.17 5.57 0.27
C VAL A 150 -0.50 4.13 -0.11
N THR A 151 -1.69 3.88 -0.69
CA THR A 151 -2.13 2.50 -0.98
C THR A 151 -3.25 2.44 -2.03
N GLY A 152 -3.76 1.22 -2.31
CA GLY A 152 -4.87 0.91 -3.21
C GLY A 152 -4.45 0.31 -4.54
N THR A 153 -3.25 0.61 -5.00
CA THR A 153 -2.64 -0.02 -6.18
C THR A 153 -1.13 0.16 -6.21
N ASN A 154 -0.44 -0.73 -6.92
CA ASN A 154 1.01 -0.60 -7.11
C ASN A 154 1.38 0.56 -8.07
N TYR A 155 0.47 0.93 -8.99
CA TYR A 155 0.76 1.94 -10.02
C TYR A 155 1.02 3.34 -9.46
N ILE A 156 0.44 3.68 -8.30
CA ILE A 156 0.60 5.00 -7.67
C ILE A 156 2.05 5.30 -7.27
N ALA A 157 2.85 4.27 -7.01
CA ALA A 157 4.25 4.42 -6.62
C ALA A 157 5.07 5.15 -7.68
N LYS A 158 4.91 4.78 -8.95
CA LYS A 158 5.62 5.41 -10.06
C LYS A 158 5.30 6.90 -10.18
N GLU A 159 4.05 7.26 -9.92
CA GLU A 159 3.60 8.64 -10.08
C GLU A 159 3.98 9.53 -8.90
N ILE A 160 4.19 8.97 -7.71
CA ILE A 160 4.50 9.74 -6.50
C ILE A 160 5.98 9.68 -6.12
N PHE A 161 6.59 8.50 -6.20
CA PHE A 161 7.94 8.27 -5.67
C PHE A 161 9.03 8.19 -6.76
N ASN A 162 8.67 8.36 -8.06
CA ASN A 162 9.58 8.24 -9.22
C ASN A 162 10.36 6.91 -9.24
N GLU A 163 9.77 5.83 -8.72
CA GLU A 163 10.38 4.51 -8.78
C GLU A 163 10.06 3.83 -10.11
N ASN A 164 11.10 3.47 -10.84
CA ASN A 164 11.08 2.71 -12.10
C ASN A 164 10.91 1.20 -11.86
#